data_6c9d84bc3f3c059e1891cf6e3d42e5df
#
_entry.id   6c9d84bc3f3c059e1891cf6e3d42e5df
#
_cell.length_a   1.000
_cell.length_b   1.000
_cell.length_c   1.000
_cell.angle_alpha   90.00
_cell.angle_beta   90.00
_cell.angle_gamma   90.00
#
_symmetry.space_group_name_H-M   'P 1'
#
loop_
_entity.id
_entity.type
_entity.pdbx_description
1 polymer ?
#
loop_
_entity_poly.entity_id
_entity_poly.type
_entity_poly.pdbx_seq_one_letter_code
_entity_poly.pdbx_strand_id
1 'polypeptide(L)'
;MRYLQKGQSVARTGEEPYSIAMMLKDILPAPYTFKITASDISLKSLMVGQKGFYPESRIGGIPEKYLERFFTKTNGGYQANSEIMDTIHFDYHNLMHDSGLRNLDIIFCRNVLIYFDEAAQLSVINRFWNSLGPKAYLFIGHSESLFGMNTKFEFLKTDWACLYQKNL
;
A
#
# COMPACT_ATOMS: atom_id res chain seq x y z
N MET A 1 -5.83 4.42 -16.48
CA MET A 1 -6.26 4.06 -15.13
C MET A 1 -5.11 3.31 -14.49
N ARG A 2 -4.53 3.86 -13.42
CA ARG A 2 -3.29 3.35 -12.84
C ARG A 2 -3.58 2.82 -11.44
N TYR A 3 -2.95 1.74 -11.05
CA TYR A 3 -3.23 1.02 -9.81
C TYR A 3 -2.04 1.11 -8.87
N LEU A 4 -2.31 1.36 -7.59
CA LEU A 4 -1.36 1.19 -6.52
C LEU A 4 -1.69 -0.09 -5.76
N GLN A 5 -0.72 -0.95 -5.56
CA GLN A 5 -0.90 -2.16 -4.77
C GLN A 5 -0.02 -2.16 -3.53
N LYS A 6 -0.63 -2.53 -2.42
CA LYS A 6 0.07 -2.77 -1.16
C LYS A 6 0.40 -4.25 -1.04
N GLY A 7 1.63 -4.56 -0.65
CA GLY A 7 1.98 -5.85 -0.08
C GLY A 7 1.47 -5.97 1.36
N GLN A 8 1.42 -7.18 1.87
CA GLN A 8 0.96 -7.49 3.22
C GLN A 8 1.70 -6.64 4.26
N SER A 9 0.97 -5.91 5.06
CA SER A 9 1.47 -5.36 6.31
C SER A 9 0.84 -6.11 7.45
N VAL A 10 1.68 -6.64 8.32
CA VAL A 10 1.21 -7.32 9.51
C VAL A 10 0.40 -6.36 10.37
N ALA A 11 -0.84 -6.73 10.62
CA ALA A 11 -1.75 -6.19 11.61
C ALA A 11 -2.08 -4.69 11.50
N ARG A 12 -2.44 -4.20 10.31
CA ARG A 12 -2.94 -2.83 10.25
C ARG A 12 -4.09 -2.71 9.26
N THR A 13 -5.18 -2.91 9.73
CA THR A 13 -6.61 -2.74 9.46
C THR A 13 -6.96 -1.58 8.52
N GLY A 14 -6.18 -1.39 7.43
CA GLY A 14 -6.48 -0.41 6.37
C GLY A 14 -5.86 0.97 6.57
N GLU A 15 -5.16 1.26 7.67
CA GLU A 15 -4.60 2.60 7.93
C GLU A 15 -3.66 3.07 6.81
N GLU A 16 -2.80 2.20 6.28
CA GLU A 16 -1.85 2.59 5.24
C GLU A 16 -2.53 2.87 3.89
N PRO A 17 -3.45 2.03 3.35
CA PRO A 17 -4.15 2.39 2.12
C PRO A 17 -4.99 3.65 2.24
N TYR A 18 -5.64 3.91 3.37
CA TYR A 18 -6.33 5.18 3.59
C TYR A 18 -5.38 6.38 3.64
N SER A 19 -4.22 6.24 4.29
CA SER A 19 -3.20 7.29 4.33
C SER A 19 -2.68 7.62 2.93
N ILE A 20 -2.42 6.61 2.12
CA ILE A 20 -2.03 6.78 0.71
C ILE A 20 -3.15 7.45 -0.09
N ALA A 21 -4.40 7.02 0.09
CA ALA A 21 -5.54 7.59 -0.61
C ALA A 21 -5.73 9.08 -0.30
N MET A 22 -5.66 9.46 0.98
CA MET A 22 -5.75 10.86 1.41
C MET A 22 -4.64 11.72 0.81
N MET A 23 -3.40 11.24 0.87
CA MET A 23 -2.25 11.93 0.28
C MET A 23 -2.42 12.10 -1.24
N LEU A 24 -2.83 11.06 -1.96
CA LEU A 24 -3.01 11.12 -3.41
C LEU A 24 -4.16 12.06 -3.81
N LYS A 25 -5.24 12.10 -3.03
CA LYS A 25 -6.33 13.07 -3.22
C LYS A 25 -5.87 14.52 -3.05
N ASP A 26 -4.89 14.75 -2.19
CA ASP A 26 -4.35 16.08 -1.92
C ASP A 26 -3.35 16.55 -2.99
N ILE A 27 -2.50 15.64 -3.49
CA ILE A 27 -1.36 16.01 -4.35
C ILE A 27 -1.59 15.82 -5.86
N LEU A 28 -2.52 14.92 -6.25
CA LEU A 28 -2.76 14.66 -7.68
C LEU A 28 -3.66 15.76 -8.29
N PRO A 29 -3.16 16.48 -9.30
CA PRO A 29 -3.99 17.46 -9.99
C PRO A 29 -5.01 16.81 -10.92
N ALA A 30 -6.13 17.46 -11.16
CA ALA A 30 -7.05 17.03 -12.22
C ALA A 30 -6.33 17.06 -13.60
N PRO A 31 -6.62 16.13 -14.51
CA PRO A 31 -7.65 15.08 -14.47
C PRO A 31 -7.15 13.71 -13.94
N TYR A 32 -6.03 13.67 -13.25
CA TYR A 32 -5.47 12.39 -12.79
C TYR A 32 -6.36 11.73 -11.75
N THR A 33 -6.53 10.42 -11.91
CA THR A 33 -7.25 9.56 -10.96
C THR A 33 -6.36 8.39 -10.55
N PHE A 34 -6.70 7.76 -9.44
CA PHE A 34 -5.98 6.58 -8.96
C PHE A 34 -6.93 5.53 -8.41
N LYS A 35 -6.44 4.31 -8.34
CA LYS A 35 -7.05 3.21 -7.59
C LYS A 35 -5.99 2.51 -6.77
N ILE A 36 -6.35 2.08 -5.58
CA ILE A 36 -5.49 1.30 -4.67
C ILE A 36 -6.10 -0.08 -4.54
N THR A 37 -5.30 -1.12 -4.80
CA THR A 37 -5.63 -2.48 -4.35
C THR A 37 -4.85 -2.75 -3.07
N ALA A 38 -5.59 -2.89 -1.97
CA ALA A 38 -5.05 -3.21 -0.66
C ALA A 38 -5.25 -4.70 -0.40
N SER A 39 -4.16 -5.48 -0.43
CA SER A 39 -4.24 -6.92 -0.27
C SER A 39 -3.62 -7.39 1.05
N ASP A 40 -4.25 -8.36 1.66
CA ASP A 40 -3.78 -8.99 2.90
C ASP A 40 -4.21 -10.47 2.91
N ILE A 41 -3.47 -11.31 3.64
CA ILE A 41 -3.84 -12.70 3.91
C ILE A 41 -4.85 -12.81 5.06
N SER A 42 -5.01 -11.77 5.86
CA SER A 42 -5.93 -11.71 6.98
C SER A 42 -7.29 -11.17 6.55
N LEU A 43 -8.27 -12.05 6.44
CA LEU A 43 -9.65 -11.66 6.17
C LEU A 43 -10.17 -10.66 7.22
N LYS A 44 -9.79 -10.82 8.50
CA LYS A 44 -10.16 -9.90 9.56
C LYS A 44 -9.65 -8.48 9.29
N SER A 45 -8.39 -8.34 8.88
CA SER A 45 -7.81 -7.04 8.51
C SER A 45 -8.54 -6.40 7.33
N LEU A 46 -8.85 -7.20 6.30
CA LEU A 46 -9.58 -6.73 5.12
C LEU A 46 -11.00 -6.25 5.48
N MET A 47 -11.72 -6.98 6.32
CA MET A 47 -13.06 -6.59 6.77
C MET A 47 -13.06 -5.27 7.55
N VAL A 48 -12.07 -5.04 8.42
CA VAL A 48 -11.92 -3.78 9.14
C VAL A 48 -11.60 -2.64 8.17
N GLY A 49 -10.68 -2.86 7.23
CA GLY A 49 -10.36 -1.90 6.18
C GLY A 49 -11.57 -1.54 5.32
N GLN A 50 -12.33 -2.53 4.87
CA GLN A 50 -13.57 -2.33 4.09
C GLN A 50 -14.63 -1.54 4.86
N LYS A 51 -14.75 -1.78 6.17
CA LYS A 51 -15.67 -1.02 7.02
C LYS A 51 -15.29 0.45 7.14
N GLY A 52 -13.98 0.76 7.13
CA GLY A 52 -13.47 2.13 7.18
C GLY A 52 -13.81 2.89 8.46
N PHE A 53 -14.13 2.18 9.54
CA PHE A 53 -14.41 2.77 10.85
C PHE A 53 -13.21 2.63 11.78
N TYR A 54 -12.81 3.74 12.41
CA TYR A 54 -11.66 3.78 13.32
C TYR A 54 -12.04 4.44 14.65
N PRO A 55 -11.78 3.80 15.79
CA PRO A 55 -12.00 4.40 17.11
C PRO A 55 -11.08 5.62 17.31
N GLU A 56 -11.47 6.54 18.17
CA GLU A 56 -10.71 7.78 18.47
C GLU A 56 -9.25 7.50 18.85
N SER A 57 -8.97 6.39 19.54
CA SER A 57 -7.60 5.99 19.91
C SER A 57 -6.67 5.70 18.75
N ARG A 58 -7.19 5.51 17.54
CA ARG A 58 -6.41 5.20 16.33
C ARG A 58 -6.25 6.36 15.34
N ILE A 59 -6.89 7.47 15.61
CA ILE A 59 -6.97 8.64 14.70
C ILE A 59 -5.92 9.72 15.01
N GLY A 60 -5.29 9.68 16.18
CA GLY A 60 -4.44 10.76 16.68
C GLY A 60 -3.21 11.15 15.83
N GLY A 61 -2.85 10.36 14.81
CA GLY A 61 -1.76 10.70 13.91
C GLY A 61 -2.21 11.29 12.56
N ILE A 62 -3.51 11.45 12.33
CA ILE A 62 -4.04 12.00 11.08
C ILE A 62 -4.07 13.53 11.18
N PRO A 63 -3.48 14.26 10.20
CA PRO A 63 -3.60 15.71 10.15
C PRO A 63 -5.07 16.15 10.13
N GLU A 64 -5.41 17.19 10.89
CA GLU A 64 -6.79 17.68 11.05
C GLU A 64 -7.48 17.93 9.70
N LYS A 65 -6.78 18.57 8.75
CA LYS A 65 -7.28 18.80 7.39
C LYS A 65 -7.78 17.55 6.67
N TYR A 66 -7.13 16.39 6.91
CA TYR A 66 -7.54 15.11 6.33
C TYR A 66 -8.69 14.49 7.09
N LEU A 67 -8.68 14.64 8.41
CA LEU A 67 -9.75 14.14 9.26
C LEU A 67 -11.08 14.83 8.93
N GLU A 68 -11.08 16.14 8.82
CA GLU A 68 -12.27 16.96 8.47
C GLU A 68 -12.79 16.66 7.07
N ARG A 69 -11.89 16.47 6.11
CA ARG A 69 -12.26 16.22 4.72
C ARG A 69 -12.76 14.80 4.46
N PHE A 70 -12.08 13.81 5.01
CA PHE A 70 -12.23 12.40 4.59
C PHE A 70 -12.96 11.53 5.60
N PHE A 71 -13.26 12.04 6.78
CA PHE A 71 -13.93 11.30 7.83
C PHE A 71 -15.12 12.05 8.41
N THR A 72 -16.10 11.29 8.85
CA THR A 72 -17.24 11.79 9.61
C THR A 72 -17.14 11.29 11.03
N LYS A 73 -17.19 12.18 12.03
CA LYS A 73 -17.23 11.80 13.43
C LYS A 73 -18.56 11.12 13.74
N THR A 74 -18.49 9.96 14.37
CA THR A 74 -19.64 9.17 14.79
C THR A 74 -19.49 8.79 16.26
N ASN A 75 -20.48 8.09 16.82
CA ASN A 75 -20.37 7.61 18.19
C ASN A 75 -19.23 6.59 18.32
N GLY A 76 -18.23 6.92 19.15
CA GLY A 76 -17.07 6.09 19.45
C GLY A 76 -15.91 6.13 18.44
N GLY A 77 -15.98 6.97 17.39
CA GLY A 77 -14.88 7.07 16.43
C GLY A 77 -15.22 7.85 15.16
N TYR A 78 -14.56 7.47 14.07
CA TYR A 78 -14.61 8.15 12.78
C TYR A 78 -14.86 7.15 11.66
N GLN A 79 -15.77 7.51 10.78
CA GLN A 79 -16.12 6.75 9.58
C GLN A 79 -15.50 7.41 8.34
N ALA A 80 -14.71 6.69 7.58
CA ALA A 80 -14.21 7.16 6.29
C ALA A 80 -15.38 7.41 5.34
N ASN A 81 -15.31 8.49 4.55
CA ASN A 81 -16.34 8.81 3.57
C ASN A 81 -16.08 8.14 2.20
N SER A 82 -17.08 8.19 1.32
CA SER A 82 -17.00 7.59 -0.02
C SER A 82 -15.89 8.20 -0.89
N GLU A 83 -15.50 9.46 -0.66
CA GLU A 83 -14.46 10.12 -1.46
C GLU A 83 -13.14 9.35 -1.45
N ILE A 84 -12.80 8.72 -0.32
CA ILE A 84 -11.59 7.88 -0.22
C ILE A 84 -11.90 6.40 -0.27
N MET A 85 -13.01 5.94 0.31
CA MET A 85 -13.37 4.51 0.32
C MET A 85 -13.49 3.94 -1.09
N ASP A 86 -14.10 4.68 -2.03
CA ASP A 86 -14.32 4.25 -3.41
C ASP A 86 -13.03 4.15 -4.24
N THR A 87 -11.92 4.69 -3.72
CA THR A 87 -10.59 4.56 -4.35
C THR A 87 -9.83 3.31 -3.95
N ILE A 88 -10.29 2.59 -2.92
CA ILE A 88 -9.59 1.45 -2.34
C ILE A 88 -10.41 0.17 -2.56
N HIS A 89 -9.79 -0.81 -3.19
CA HIS A 89 -10.30 -2.18 -3.30
C HIS A 89 -9.51 -3.07 -2.35
N PHE A 90 -10.19 -3.69 -1.40
CA PHE A 90 -9.59 -4.66 -0.48
C PHE A 90 -9.73 -6.07 -1.05
N ASP A 91 -8.61 -6.79 -1.14
CA ASP A 91 -8.55 -8.10 -1.77
C ASP A 91 -7.75 -9.11 -0.91
N TYR A 92 -8.23 -10.35 -0.87
CA TYR A 92 -7.50 -11.43 -0.22
C TYR A 92 -6.38 -11.91 -1.14
N HIS A 93 -5.14 -11.82 -0.67
CA HIS A 93 -4.01 -12.27 -1.46
C HIS A 93 -2.85 -12.79 -0.59
N ASN A 94 -2.29 -13.94 -0.99
CA ASN A 94 -1.03 -14.46 -0.46
C ASN A 94 0.10 -14.11 -1.44
N LEU A 95 1.11 -13.39 -0.98
CA LEU A 95 2.27 -12.96 -1.78
C LEU A 95 3.06 -14.11 -2.42
N MET A 96 2.89 -15.35 -1.91
CA MET A 96 3.48 -16.53 -2.53
C MET A 96 2.83 -16.93 -3.85
N HIS A 97 1.72 -16.31 -4.23
CA HIS A 97 1.02 -16.54 -5.49
C HIS A 97 1.06 -15.29 -6.39
N ASP A 98 0.79 -15.47 -7.68
CA ASP A 98 0.62 -14.35 -8.60
C ASP A 98 -0.73 -13.67 -8.36
N SER A 99 -0.73 -12.37 -8.19
CA SER A 99 -1.96 -11.58 -8.01
C SER A 99 -2.78 -11.40 -9.31
N GLY A 100 -2.20 -11.69 -10.46
CA GLY A 100 -2.77 -11.37 -11.76
C GLY A 100 -2.73 -9.88 -12.14
N LEU A 101 -2.35 -9.01 -11.21
CA LEU A 101 -2.23 -7.56 -11.48
C LEU A 101 -1.00 -7.26 -12.34
N ARG A 102 -1.17 -6.33 -13.28
CA ARG A 102 -0.11 -5.91 -14.22
C ARG A 102 -0.14 -4.39 -14.43
N ASN A 103 0.99 -3.87 -14.89
CA ASN A 103 1.17 -2.44 -15.19
C ASN A 103 0.87 -1.52 -14.01
N LEU A 104 1.22 -1.95 -12.80
CA LEU A 104 1.12 -1.12 -11.61
C LEU A 104 2.18 -0.01 -11.66
N ASP A 105 1.83 1.17 -11.19
CA ASP A 105 2.75 2.30 -11.08
C ASP A 105 3.60 2.23 -9.81
N ILE A 106 3.00 1.75 -8.71
CA ILE A 106 3.67 1.67 -7.41
C ILE A 106 3.19 0.42 -6.66
N ILE A 107 4.12 -0.23 -5.99
CA ILE A 107 3.84 -1.25 -4.97
C ILE A 107 4.41 -0.77 -3.63
N PHE A 108 3.57 -0.80 -2.58
CA PHE A 108 4.00 -0.67 -1.20
C PHE A 108 3.99 -2.04 -0.55
N CYS A 109 5.17 -2.55 -0.15
CA CYS A 109 5.33 -3.79 0.59
C CYS A 109 6.24 -3.54 1.80
N ARG A 110 5.67 -3.10 2.90
CA ARG A 110 6.42 -2.66 4.06
C ARG A 110 6.25 -3.61 5.24
N ASN A 111 7.39 -3.98 5.85
CA ASN A 111 7.45 -4.82 7.06
C ASN A 111 6.79 -6.20 6.88
N VAL A 112 7.01 -6.82 5.73
CA VAL A 112 6.44 -8.13 5.36
C VAL A 112 7.53 -9.10 4.93
N LEU A 113 8.50 -8.65 4.16
CA LEU A 113 9.58 -9.52 3.65
C LEU A 113 10.38 -10.17 4.78
N ILE A 114 10.46 -9.51 5.94
CA ILE A 114 11.13 -10.02 7.15
C ILE A 114 10.59 -11.37 7.65
N TYR A 115 9.41 -11.78 7.23
CA TYR A 115 8.79 -13.06 7.62
C TYR A 115 9.09 -14.20 6.65
N PHE A 116 9.79 -13.91 5.56
CA PHE A 116 10.14 -14.88 4.54
C PHE A 116 11.64 -15.24 4.61
N ASP A 117 11.98 -16.47 4.27
CA ASP A 117 13.36 -16.83 3.98
C ASP A 117 13.83 -16.17 2.67
N GLU A 118 15.13 -16.21 2.42
CA GLU A 118 15.75 -15.52 1.27
C GLU A 118 15.18 -16.00 -0.08
N ALA A 119 14.93 -17.29 -0.23
CA ALA A 119 14.37 -17.85 -1.47
C ALA A 119 12.93 -17.36 -1.72
N ALA A 120 12.10 -17.33 -0.67
CA ALA A 120 10.74 -16.80 -0.72
C ALA A 120 10.72 -15.29 -0.96
N GLN A 121 11.62 -14.53 -0.31
CA GLN A 121 11.77 -13.09 -0.55
C GLN A 121 12.08 -12.82 -2.03
N LEU A 122 13.06 -13.50 -2.60
CA LEU A 122 13.42 -13.36 -4.01
C LEU A 122 12.25 -13.68 -4.94
N SER A 123 11.49 -14.73 -4.62
CA SER A 123 10.31 -15.11 -5.37
C SER A 123 9.22 -14.02 -5.35
N VAL A 124 8.94 -13.43 -4.18
CA VAL A 124 8.00 -12.32 -4.02
C VAL A 124 8.47 -11.09 -4.81
N ILE A 125 9.74 -10.73 -4.69
CA ILE A 125 10.32 -9.57 -5.40
C ILE A 125 10.24 -9.75 -6.92
N ASN A 126 10.46 -10.95 -7.44
CA ASN A 126 10.30 -11.23 -8.87
C ASN A 126 8.83 -11.12 -9.32
N ARG A 127 7.86 -11.49 -8.48
CA ARG A 127 6.43 -11.26 -8.77
C ARG A 127 6.11 -9.76 -8.82
N PHE A 128 6.64 -8.97 -7.89
CA PHE A 128 6.47 -7.52 -7.93
C PHE A 128 7.05 -6.91 -9.20
N TRP A 129 8.23 -7.37 -9.63
CA TRP A 129 8.80 -6.96 -10.91
C TRP A 129 7.84 -7.23 -12.08
N ASN A 130 7.22 -8.40 -12.12
CA ASN A 130 6.28 -8.77 -13.19
C ASN A 130 4.95 -7.99 -13.12
N SER A 131 4.53 -7.58 -11.94
CA SER A 131 3.30 -6.80 -11.74
C SER A 131 3.49 -5.31 -12.04
N LEU A 132 4.69 -4.77 -11.85
CA LEU A 132 5.01 -3.37 -12.10
C LEU A 132 5.14 -3.08 -13.60
N GLY A 133 4.66 -1.92 -14.00
CA GLY A 133 4.88 -1.35 -15.33
C GLY A 133 6.30 -0.77 -15.49
N PRO A 134 6.64 -0.26 -16.70
CA PRO A 134 7.88 0.46 -16.93
C PRO A 134 8.00 1.70 -16.05
N LYS A 135 9.20 1.98 -15.55
CA LYS A 135 9.52 3.14 -14.69
C LYS A 135 8.70 3.21 -13.40
N ALA A 136 8.14 2.07 -12.96
CA ALA A 136 7.35 1.95 -11.75
C ALA A 136 8.22 1.76 -10.50
N TYR A 137 7.62 1.93 -9.33
CA TYR A 137 8.34 1.99 -8.07
C TYR A 137 7.89 0.91 -7.09
N LEU A 138 8.86 0.40 -6.31
CA LEU A 138 8.64 -0.49 -5.18
C LEU A 138 9.13 0.18 -3.90
N PHE A 139 8.23 0.37 -2.94
CA PHE A 139 8.54 0.81 -1.57
C PHE A 139 8.55 -0.38 -0.63
N ILE A 140 9.63 -0.53 0.13
CA ILE A 140 9.74 -1.53 1.21
C ILE A 140 9.94 -0.86 2.56
N GLY A 141 9.91 -1.63 3.65
CA GLY A 141 10.09 -1.10 5.00
C GLY A 141 11.53 -0.66 5.28
N HIS A 142 11.71 0.23 6.27
CA HIS A 142 13.03 0.74 6.66
C HIS A 142 14.01 -0.33 7.11
N SER A 143 13.50 -1.44 7.67
CA SER A 143 14.33 -2.57 8.13
C SER A 143 14.52 -3.63 7.05
N GLU A 144 14.03 -3.39 5.84
CA GLU A 144 14.08 -4.32 4.71
C GLU A 144 15.02 -3.77 3.65
N SER A 145 15.73 -4.65 2.96
CA SER A 145 16.66 -4.28 1.89
C SER A 145 16.72 -5.37 0.84
N LEU A 146 16.85 -4.99 -0.43
CA LEU A 146 17.15 -5.90 -1.52
C LEU A 146 18.65 -6.00 -1.80
N PHE A 147 19.48 -5.36 -0.97
CA PHE A 147 20.93 -5.40 -1.11
C PHE A 147 21.44 -6.85 -0.97
N GLY A 148 22.28 -7.26 -1.90
CA GLY A 148 22.82 -8.64 -1.94
C GLY A 148 21.88 -9.65 -2.59
N MET A 149 20.63 -9.31 -2.89
CA MET A 149 19.72 -10.14 -3.66
C MET A 149 19.97 -9.97 -5.16
N ASN A 150 19.89 -11.07 -5.91
CA ASN A 150 19.96 -11.03 -7.38
C ASN A 150 18.62 -10.57 -7.97
N THR A 151 18.33 -9.27 -7.88
CA THR A 151 17.10 -8.65 -8.40
C THR A 151 17.42 -7.71 -9.57
N LYS A 152 16.39 -7.41 -10.38
CA LYS A 152 16.48 -6.45 -11.49
C LYS A 152 16.17 -5.01 -11.07
N PHE A 153 15.75 -4.80 -9.83
CA PHE A 153 15.42 -3.48 -9.31
C PHE A 153 16.65 -2.62 -9.12
N GLU A 154 16.55 -1.34 -9.46
CA GLU A 154 17.53 -0.33 -9.10
C GLU A 154 17.17 0.36 -7.79
N PHE A 155 18.13 0.45 -6.87
CA PHE A 155 17.96 1.23 -5.64
C PHE A 155 18.04 2.72 -5.94
N LEU A 156 17.01 3.46 -5.52
CA LEU A 156 17.03 4.92 -5.54
C LEU A 156 17.31 5.44 -4.14
N LYS A 157 18.42 6.15 -4.00
CA LYS A 157 18.78 6.77 -2.73
C LYS A 157 17.84 7.94 -2.46
N THR A 158 17.09 7.85 -1.36
CA THR A 158 16.27 8.94 -0.83
C THR A 158 16.56 9.12 0.66
N ASP A 159 16.27 10.31 1.19
CA ASP A 159 16.47 10.59 2.62
C ASP A 159 15.33 10.03 3.50
N TRP A 160 14.26 9.52 2.88
CA TRP A 160 13.00 9.24 3.56
C TRP A 160 12.48 7.80 3.45
N ALA A 161 12.91 7.05 2.43
CA ALA A 161 12.37 5.72 2.18
C ALA A 161 13.35 4.79 1.46
N CYS A 162 13.19 3.48 1.68
CA CYS A 162 13.80 2.45 0.84
C CYS A 162 12.97 2.30 -0.44
N LEU A 163 13.46 2.88 -1.51
CA LEU A 163 12.78 2.98 -2.79
C LEU A 163 13.59 2.27 -3.88
N TYR A 164 12.89 1.46 -4.67
CA TYR A 164 13.46 0.74 -5.81
C TYR A 164 12.66 1.03 -7.06
N GLN A 165 13.33 1.11 -8.19
CA GLN A 165 12.72 1.39 -9.50
C GLN A 165 12.88 0.22 -10.46
N LYS A 166 11.83 -0.01 -11.26
CA LYS A 166 11.87 -0.83 -12.45
C LYS A 166 12.13 0.07 -13.65
N ASN A 167 13.35 -0.02 -14.25
CA ASN A 167 13.78 0.86 -15.34
C ASN A 167 13.34 0.43 -16.74
N LEU A 168 12.76 -0.75 -16.90
CA LEU A 168 12.33 -1.32 -18.19
C LEU A 168 10.81 -1.24 -18.34
#